data_2633d6e7b8e1ecf2cca72e247900e634
#
_entry.id   2633d6e7b8e1ecf2cca72e247900e634
#
_cell.length_a   1.000
_cell.length_b   1.000
_cell.length_c   1.000
_cell.angle_alpha   90.00
_cell.angle_beta   90.00
_cell.angle_gamma   90.00
#
_symmetry.space_group_name_H-M   'P 1'
#
loop_
_entity.id
_entity.type
_entity.pdbx_description
1 polymer ?
#
loop_
_entity_poly.entity_id
_entity_poly.type
_entity_poly.pdbx_seq_one_letter_code
_entity_poly.pdbx_strand_id
1 'polypeptide(L)'
;MASIRKELNVNASADHVWAAVRDIGQVHTRLAREFVIDTRLDGDSRLVTFANGEVVRERIVDIDDRARRLAYAVVDWRTTHHNASFQVIPDGDRRCRVVWITDLLPDTLAELVEGFVEQGSAAIKRTLEGAGSVRKS
;
A
#
# COMPACT_ATOMS: atom_id res chain seq x y z
N MET A 1 8.79 -19.05 6.80
CA MET A 1 8.18 -17.70 6.75
C MET A 1 8.84 -16.86 5.67
N ALA A 2 8.04 -16.16 4.89
CA ALA A 2 8.57 -15.29 3.85
C ALA A 2 8.36 -13.83 4.23
N SER A 3 9.39 -13.02 3.99
CA SER A 3 9.32 -11.57 4.17
C SER A 3 9.73 -10.92 2.86
N ILE A 4 8.90 -9.99 2.39
CA ILE A 4 9.13 -9.26 1.17
C ILE A 4 9.25 -7.79 1.55
N ARG A 5 10.35 -7.16 1.15
CA ARG A 5 10.59 -5.74 1.41
C ARG A 5 10.77 -5.02 0.09
N LYS A 6 9.98 -3.99 -0.12
CA LYS A 6 10.04 -3.17 -1.32
C LYS A 6 10.22 -1.71 -0.92
N GLU A 7 11.22 -1.06 -1.49
CA GLU A 7 11.43 0.38 -1.29
C GLU A 7 11.16 1.11 -2.58
N LEU A 8 10.40 2.19 -2.47
CA LEU A 8 10.06 3.04 -3.61
C LEU A 8 10.61 4.43 -3.33
N ASN A 9 11.34 4.97 -4.29
CA ASN A 9 11.68 6.39 -4.27
C ASN A 9 10.57 7.11 -5.02
N VAL A 10 9.89 8.03 -4.32
CA VAL A 10 8.73 8.72 -4.86
C VAL A 10 9.02 10.21 -4.99
N ASN A 11 8.79 10.75 -6.16
CA ASN A 11 9.00 12.15 -6.46
C ASN A 11 7.76 12.96 -6.05
N ALA A 12 7.50 12.96 -4.76
CA ALA A 12 6.43 13.71 -4.11
C ALA A 12 6.80 13.86 -2.64
N SER A 13 6.25 14.86 -1.97
CA SER A 13 6.59 15.12 -0.57
C SER A 13 6.09 14.01 0.35
N ALA A 14 6.76 13.82 1.48
CA ALA A 14 6.34 12.83 2.47
C ALA A 14 4.92 13.11 2.97
N ASP A 15 4.57 14.37 3.18
CA ASP A 15 3.24 14.71 3.65
C ASP A 15 2.15 14.39 2.63
N HIS A 16 2.42 14.64 1.36
CA HIS A 16 1.49 14.29 0.28
C HIS A 16 1.28 12.77 0.20
N VAL A 17 2.39 12.03 0.26
CA VAL A 17 2.34 10.57 0.16
C VAL A 17 1.67 9.97 1.40
N TRP A 18 2.02 10.46 2.58
CA TRP A 18 1.40 9.96 3.81
C TRP A 18 -0.10 10.23 3.84
N ALA A 19 -0.54 11.40 3.38
CA ALA A 19 -1.97 11.69 3.29
C ALA A 19 -2.72 10.66 2.46
N ALA A 20 -2.10 10.19 1.38
CA ALA A 20 -2.69 9.14 0.53
C ALA A 20 -2.68 7.78 1.21
N VAL A 21 -1.57 7.41 1.87
CA VAL A 21 -1.44 6.12 2.54
C VAL A 21 -2.43 6.00 3.69
N ARG A 22 -2.58 7.04 4.49
CA ARG A 22 -3.47 7.00 5.67
C ARG A 22 -4.95 7.09 5.32
N ASP A 23 -5.30 7.47 4.11
CA ASP A 23 -6.69 7.52 3.67
C ASP A 23 -7.13 6.13 3.25
N ILE A 24 -7.40 5.30 4.24
CA ILE A 24 -7.55 3.86 4.08
C ILE A 24 -8.73 3.44 3.22
N GLY A 25 -9.72 4.32 3.02
CA GLY A 25 -10.86 4.04 2.17
C GLY A 25 -10.68 4.46 0.71
N GLN A 26 -9.54 5.03 0.35
CA GLN A 26 -9.31 5.60 -0.97
C GLN A 26 -8.08 5.03 -1.67
N VAL A 27 -7.79 3.76 -1.47
CA VAL A 27 -6.64 3.11 -2.12
C VAL A 27 -6.77 3.18 -3.64
N HIS A 28 -7.98 3.00 -4.16
CA HIS A 28 -8.25 2.96 -5.60
C HIS A 28 -8.16 4.33 -6.28
N THR A 29 -8.20 5.41 -5.52
CA THR A 29 -8.15 6.77 -6.09
C THR A 29 -6.88 7.51 -5.74
N ARG A 30 -6.30 7.27 -4.58
CA ARG A 30 -5.20 8.07 -4.06
C ARG A 30 -3.88 7.33 -3.96
N LEU A 31 -3.87 6.00 -3.96
CA LEU A 31 -2.65 5.24 -3.70
C LEU A 31 -2.24 4.33 -4.85
N ALA A 32 -3.13 3.47 -5.31
CA ALA A 32 -2.78 2.44 -6.30
C ALA A 32 -3.84 2.34 -7.40
N ARG A 33 -4.00 3.44 -8.13
CA ARG A 33 -5.00 3.52 -9.20
C ARG A 33 -4.74 2.47 -10.27
N GLU A 34 -5.82 1.92 -10.81
CA GLU A 34 -5.83 0.89 -11.84
C GLU A 34 -5.45 -0.50 -11.35
N PHE A 35 -4.54 -0.62 -10.37
CA PHE A 35 -4.23 -1.88 -9.73
C PHE A 35 -5.33 -2.26 -8.73
N VAL A 36 -5.82 -1.27 -7.99
CA VAL A 36 -6.98 -1.40 -7.11
C VAL A 36 -8.11 -0.60 -7.74
N ILE A 37 -9.27 -1.23 -7.92
CA ILE A 37 -10.41 -0.61 -8.60
C ILE A 37 -11.53 -0.18 -7.66
N ASP A 38 -11.52 -0.66 -6.42
CA ASP A 38 -12.51 -0.26 -5.42
C ASP A 38 -11.95 -0.50 -4.02
N THR A 39 -12.40 0.32 -3.07
CA THR A 39 -12.06 0.18 -1.66
C THR A 39 -13.30 0.49 -0.86
N ARG A 40 -13.64 -0.38 0.10
CA ARG A 40 -14.82 -0.17 0.93
C ARG A 40 -14.47 -0.43 2.39
N LEU A 41 -14.85 0.50 3.25
CA LEU A 41 -14.62 0.35 4.69
C LEU A 41 -15.66 -0.56 5.31
N ASP A 42 -15.24 -1.40 6.26
CA ASP A 42 -16.10 -2.31 6.98
C ASP A 42 -15.53 -2.51 8.39
N GLY A 43 -16.01 -1.72 9.35
CA GLY A 43 -15.53 -1.74 10.72
C GLY A 43 -14.05 -1.35 10.79
N ASP A 44 -13.24 -2.26 11.34
CA ASP A 44 -11.80 -2.06 11.46
C ASP A 44 -11.03 -2.45 10.20
N SER A 45 -11.74 -2.80 9.14
CA SER A 45 -11.14 -3.36 7.93
C SER A 45 -11.53 -2.55 6.70
N ARG A 46 -10.78 -2.79 5.63
CA ARG A 46 -11.16 -2.32 4.30
C ARG A 46 -11.21 -3.54 3.37
N LEU A 47 -12.16 -3.53 2.45
CA LEU A 47 -12.25 -4.51 1.38
C LEU A 47 -11.64 -3.89 0.14
N VAL A 48 -10.60 -4.50 -0.37
CA VAL A 48 -9.86 -3.99 -1.52
C VAL A 48 -10.15 -4.91 -2.70
N THR A 49 -10.68 -4.33 -3.78
CA THR A 49 -10.94 -5.06 -5.00
C THR A 49 -9.84 -4.74 -6.00
N PHE A 50 -9.13 -5.77 -6.47
CA PHE A 50 -8.04 -5.63 -7.42
C PHE A 50 -8.56 -5.72 -8.85
N ALA A 51 -7.77 -5.22 -9.80
CA ALA A 51 -8.13 -5.23 -11.21
C ALA A 51 -8.39 -6.64 -11.75
N ASN A 52 -7.77 -7.67 -11.15
CA ASN A 52 -7.99 -9.06 -11.55
C ASN A 52 -9.28 -9.65 -10.98
N GLY A 53 -10.06 -8.87 -10.22
CA GLY A 53 -11.33 -9.29 -9.64
C GLY A 53 -11.23 -9.85 -8.24
N GLU A 54 -10.06 -10.08 -7.71
CA GLU A 54 -9.91 -10.58 -6.33
C GLU A 54 -10.30 -9.49 -5.34
N VAL A 55 -10.98 -9.91 -4.27
CA VAL A 55 -11.35 -9.04 -3.16
C VAL A 55 -10.61 -9.53 -1.92
N VAL A 56 -9.89 -8.63 -1.27
CA VAL A 56 -9.08 -8.97 -0.10
C VAL A 56 -9.49 -8.09 1.07
N ARG A 57 -9.67 -8.71 2.23
CA ARG A 57 -9.98 -7.98 3.46
C ARG A 57 -8.67 -7.66 4.17
N GLU A 58 -8.48 -6.38 4.45
CA GLU A 58 -7.31 -5.87 5.16
C GLU A 58 -7.76 -5.22 6.46
N ARG A 59 -7.43 -5.86 7.57
CA ARG A 59 -7.70 -5.30 8.89
C ARG A 59 -6.66 -4.25 9.20
N ILE A 60 -7.10 -3.06 9.55
CA ILE A 60 -6.18 -1.98 9.90
C ILE A 60 -5.73 -2.19 11.35
N VAL A 61 -4.43 -2.37 11.52
CA VAL A 61 -3.83 -2.66 12.82
C VAL A 61 -3.40 -1.37 13.52
N ASP A 62 -2.77 -0.46 12.78
CA ASP A 62 -2.27 0.78 13.35
C ASP A 62 -2.08 1.85 12.27
N ILE A 63 -2.40 3.09 12.62
CA ILE A 63 -2.09 4.26 11.81
C ILE A 63 -1.33 5.21 12.72
N ASP A 64 -0.03 5.35 12.47
CA ASP A 64 0.86 6.19 13.27
C ASP A 64 1.27 7.41 12.45
N ASP A 65 0.60 8.53 12.69
CA ASP A 65 0.84 9.77 11.94
C ASP A 65 2.24 10.33 12.20
N ARG A 66 2.76 10.13 13.39
CA ARG A 66 4.09 10.64 13.75
C ARG A 66 5.18 9.89 13.02
N ALA A 67 5.09 8.56 12.99
CA ALA A 67 6.05 7.73 12.27
C ALA A 67 5.74 7.64 10.78
N ARG A 68 4.58 8.11 10.35
CA ARG A 68 4.05 7.94 9.00
C ARG A 68 4.07 6.47 8.61
N ARG A 69 3.43 5.66 9.45
CA ARG A 69 3.42 4.21 9.25
C ARG A 69 2.00 3.68 9.38
N LEU A 70 1.60 2.87 8.40
CA LEU A 70 0.34 2.13 8.40
C LEU A 70 0.67 0.65 8.49
N ALA A 71 0.03 -0.06 9.44
CA ALA A 71 0.15 -1.51 9.55
C ALA A 71 -1.22 -2.14 9.34
N TYR A 72 -1.26 -3.24 8.59
CA TYR A 72 -2.50 -3.96 8.34
C TYR A 72 -2.24 -5.46 8.24
N ALA A 73 -3.32 -6.24 8.37
CA ALA A 73 -3.26 -7.68 8.24
C ALA A 73 -4.26 -8.14 7.20
N VAL A 74 -3.80 -8.97 6.27
CA VAL A 74 -4.69 -9.61 5.30
C VAL A 74 -5.34 -10.80 5.99
N VAL A 75 -6.67 -10.85 5.99
CA VAL A 75 -7.43 -11.91 6.64
C VAL A 75 -8.37 -12.55 5.63
N ASP A 76 -8.72 -13.81 5.87
CA ASP A 76 -9.66 -14.56 5.02
C ASP A 76 -9.24 -14.62 3.55
N TRP A 77 -7.95 -14.88 3.32
CA TRP A 77 -7.39 -15.06 1.98
C TRP A 77 -6.62 -16.38 1.97
N ARG A 78 -5.77 -16.57 0.99
CA ARG A 78 -5.03 -17.82 0.77
C ARG A 78 -3.92 -18.06 1.81
N THR A 79 -3.48 -17.00 2.49
CA THR A 79 -2.40 -17.09 3.46
C THR A 79 -2.95 -17.50 4.83
N THR A 80 -2.13 -18.22 5.61
CA THR A 80 -2.45 -18.54 6.98
C THR A 80 -1.97 -17.46 7.94
N HIS A 81 -1.03 -16.65 7.49
CA HIS A 81 -0.57 -15.45 8.18
C HIS A 81 -0.16 -14.44 7.13
N HIS A 82 -0.58 -13.20 7.29
CA HIS A 82 -0.17 -12.16 6.34
C HIS A 82 -0.35 -10.79 6.98
N ASN A 83 0.75 -10.16 7.34
CA ASN A 83 0.75 -8.79 7.81
C ASN A 83 1.62 -7.93 6.90
N ALA A 84 1.36 -6.64 6.91
CA ALA A 84 2.12 -5.72 6.08
C ALA A 84 2.17 -4.34 6.69
N SER A 85 3.14 -3.55 6.27
CA SER A 85 3.22 -2.16 6.66
C SER A 85 3.76 -1.31 5.52
N PHE A 86 3.29 -0.06 5.50
CA PHE A 86 3.85 1.01 4.69
C PHE A 86 4.43 2.05 5.63
N GLN A 87 5.64 2.50 5.36
CA GLN A 87 6.21 3.62 6.08
C GLN A 87 6.74 4.65 5.09
N VAL A 88 6.42 5.92 5.33
CA VAL A 88 6.84 7.02 4.48
C VAL A 88 7.97 7.75 5.18
N ILE A 89 9.12 7.81 4.53
CA ILE A 89 10.34 8.41 5.07
C ILE A 89 10.70 9.63 4.23
N PRO A 90 10.72 10.83 4.81
CA PRO A 90 11.07 12.03 4.05
C PRO A 90 12.50 11.94 3.49
N ASP A 91 12.68 12.49 2.30
CA ASP A 91 13.99 12.63 1.65
C ASP A 91 14.03 14.05 1.07
N GLY A 92 14.19 15.02 1.96
CA GLY A 92 14.03 16.43 1.61
C GLY A 92 12.55 16.80 1.56
N ASP A 93 12.27 18.00 1.02
CA ASP A 93 10.92 18.57 1.04
C ASP A 93 10.02 18.07 -0.08
N ARG A 94 10.60 17.54 -1.15
CA ARG A 94 9.86 17.22 -2.38
C ARG A 94 9.89 15.77 -2.75
N ARG A 95 10.58 14.95 -1.97
CA ARG A 95 10.73 13.53 -2.24
C ARG A 95 10.58 12.74 -0.97
N CYS A 96 10.26 11.48 -1.13
CA CYS A 96 10.23 10.56 0.00
C CYS A 96 10.54 9.16 -0.48
N ARG A 97 10.72 8.28 0.50
CA ARG A 97 10.90 6.87 0.27
C ARG A 97 9.74 6.15 0.96
N VAL A 98 9.11 5.22 0.26
CA VAL A 98 8.06 4.38 0.83
C VAL A 98 8.65 2.99 1.02
N VAL A 99 8.57 2.48 2.23
CA VAL A 99 9.04 1.14 2.56
C VAL A 99 7.81 0.27 2.81
N TRP A 100 7.61 -0.72 1.95
CA TRP A 100 6.51 -1.66 2.03
C TRP A 100 7.08 -3.01 2.43
N ILE A 101 6.68 -3.51 3.60
CA ILE A 101 7.12 -4.80 4.11
C ILE A 101 5.91 -5.68 4.28
N THR A 102 6.00 -6.93 3.81
CA THR A 102 4.95 -7.90 4.05
C THR A 102 5.56 -9.23 4.50
N ASP A 103 4.96 -9.83 5.51
CA ASP A 103 5.37 -11.11 6.07
C ASP A 103 4.22 -12.09 5.90
N LEU A 104 4.49 -13.28 5.40
CA LEU A 104 3.42 -14.23 5.09
C LEU A 104 3.82 -15.68 5.31
N LEU A 105 2.79 -16.50 5.50
CA LEU A 105 2.83 -17.95 5.53
C LEU A 105 1.64 -18.46 4.71
N PRO A 106 1.72 -19.58 4.01
CA PRO A 106 2.92 -20.40 3.84
C PRO A 106 3.88 -19.83 2.80
N ASP A 107 5.14 -20.25 2.86
CA ASP A 107 6.20 -19.78 1.96
C ASP A 107 5.89 -20.06 0.48
N THR A 108 5.06 -21.05 0.22
CA THR A 108 4.68 -21.41 -1.15
C THR A 108 3.93 -20.30 -1.88
N LEU A 109 3.39 -19.32 -1.15
CA LEU A 109 2.68 -18.18 -1.75
C LEU A 109 3.59 -16.96 -1.94
N ALA A 110 4.87 -17.06 -1.59
CA ALA A 110 5.78 -15.92 -1.65
C ALA A 110 5.92 -15.34 -3.06
N GLU A 111 6.06 -16.19 -4.07
CA GLU A 111 6.20 -15.71 -5.45
C GLU A 111 4.95 -14.98 -5.93
N LEU A 112 3.78 -15.50 -5.58
CA LEU A 112 2.50 -14.88 -5.95
C LEU A 112 2.39 -13.49 -5.30
N VAL A 113 2.67 -13.41 -4.01
CA VAL A 113 2.59 -12.14 -3.28
C VAL A 113 3.65 -11.16 -3.77
N GLU A 114 4.85 -11.64 -4.07
CA GLU A 114 5.92 -10.80 -4.62
C GLU A 114 5.49 -10.17 -5.95
N GLY A 115 4.82 -10.94 -6.79
CA GLY A 115 4.26 -10.41 -8.04
C GLY A 115 3.24 -9.29 -7.80
N PHE A 116 2.37 -9.46 -6.81
CA PHE A 116 1.42 -8.42 -6.45
C PHE A 116 2.13 -7.18 -5.89
N VAL A 117 3.17 -7.37 -5.09
CA VAL A 117 3.95 -6.25 -4.54
C VAL A 117 4.63 -5.47 -5.66
N GLU A 118 5.19 -6.16 -6.65
CA GLU A 118 5.81 -5.49 -7.80
C GLU A 118 4.79 -4.68 -8.61
N GLN A 119 3.65 -5.27 -8.92
CA GLN A 119 2.60 -4.58 -9.66
C GLN A 119 2.01 -3.43 -8.86
N GLY A 120 1.76 -3.66 -7.58
CA GLY A 120 1.23 -2.64 -6.69
C GLY A 120 2.20 -1.47 -6.51
N SER A 121 3.49 -1.77 -6.41
CA SER A 121 4.53 -0.74 -6.27
C SER A 121 4.59 0.16 -7.49
N ALA A 122 4.52 -0.41 -8.68
CA ALA A 122 4.51 0.38 -9.91
C ALA A 122 3.27 1.29 -9.97
N ALA A 123 2.10 0.77 -9.58
CA ALA A 123 0.86 1.53 -9.56
C ALA A 123 0.92 2.66 -8.51
N ILE A 124 1.47 2.38 -7.34
CA ILE A 124 1.61 3.36 -6.26
C ILE A 124 2.50 4.52 -6.72
N LYS A 125 3.65 4.20 -7.26
CA LYS A 125 4.59 5.23 -7.73
C LYS A 125 3.95 6.09 -8.82
N ARG A 126 3.30 5.46 -9.78
CA ARG A 126 2.61 6.15 -10.87
C ARG A 126 1.50 7.05 -10.36
N THR A 127 0.70 6.56 -9.41
CA THR A 127 -0.41 7.32 -8.84
C THR A 127 0.08 8.53 -8.08
N LEU A 128 1.07 8.34 -7.22
CA LEU A 128 1.56 9.41 -6.34
C LEU A 128 2.33 10.46 -7.13
N GLU A 129 3.12 10.07 -8.08
CA GLU A 129 3.88 11.02 -8.90
C GLU A 129 2.99 11.73 -9.91
N GLY A 130 2.00 11.05 -10.46
CA GLY A 130 1.03 11.66 -11.36
C GLY A 130 0.20 12.72 -10.67
N ALA A 131 -0.28 12.44 -9.45
CA ALA A 131 -1.04 13.41 -8.68
C ALA A 131 -0.20 14.65 -8.35
N GLY A 132 1.09 14.45 -8.04
CA GLY A 132 2.02 15.55 -7.80
C GLY A 132 2.25 16.39 -9.04
N SER A 133 2.33 15.75 -10.21
CA SER A 133 2.54 16.43 -11.49
C SER A 133 1.34 17.28 -11.89
N VAL A 134 0.13 16.78 -11.68
CA VAL A 134 -1.10 17.48 -12.05
C VAL A 134 -1.18 18.85 -11.38
N ARG A 135 -0.67 18.97 -10.18
CA ARG A 135 -0.75 20.24 -9.45
C ARG A 135 0.21 21.31 -9.93
N LYS A 136 1.09 20.97 -10.84
CA LYS A 136 2.03 21.95 -11.42
C LYS A 136 1.43 22.72 -12.57
N SER A 137 0.37 22.23 -13.12
CA SER A 137 -0.25 22.88 -14.29
C SER A 137 -1.24 23.96 -13.96
#